data_d03091cab5bb966c3414890cf42d264f
#
_entry.id   d03091cab5bb966c3414890cf42d264f
#
_cell.length_a   1.000
_cell.length_b   1.000
_cell.length_c   1.000
_cell.angle_alpha   90.00
_cell.angle_beta   90.00
_cell.angle_gamma   90.00
#
_symmetry.space_group_name_H-M   'P 1'
#
loop_
_entity.id
_entity.type
_entity.pdbx_description
1 polymer ?
#
loop_
_entity_poly.entity_id
_entity_poly.type
_entity_poly.pdbx_seq_one_letter_code
_entity_poly.pdbx_strand_id
1 'polypeptide(L)'
;MSIGGNAVEAISTGRESVQTLIDWFQANAAELPIGLAVASSIVLFMLGLRWAGAWLSSADPDCHHWRGVIGRVLEKTSIFFMIAAALDIVANYAAVPAKIERLLDIFFTIGFALQGAIWARELILGVISRKAGEDPAETAIGNALAVIRVLVSVALFAIAIIVILDNLGVNVTALVAGLGIGGIAIGLAAQGIFSDLFAALSILFDKPFRRGDVIQFDKTTGTIERIGLKTTRLRSINGELVVMANTKLLEREIHNFAGGRMRRSQLPFGLVYQTPPDQLEKVTSLAKAAVESRKGCTFVRCAILGFGASSIDFELIFDSRTSDANKMAADRTAVALAILRSFAAHGLEFAYPTQTTFTAAPDGTMVMPYATPPR
;
A
#
# COMPACT_ATOMS: atom_id res chain seq x y z
N MET A 1 17.66 -43.96 55.05
CA MET A 1 17.85 -45.34 54.53
C MET A 1 16.99 -45.56 53.29
N SER A 2 17.01 -44.58 52.25
CA SER A 2 16.17 -44.70 51.04
C SER A 2 16.94 -44.50 49.71
N ILE A 3 18.27 -44.28 49.76
CA ILE A 3 19.09 -44.07 48.56
C ILE A 3 19.44 -45.40 47.85
N GLY A 4 19.50 -46.49 48.57
CA GLY A 4 19.84 -47.84 48.00
C GLY A 4 18.69 -48.45 47.18
N GLY A 5 17.44 -48.21 47.54
CA GLY A 5 16.26 -48.77 46.85
C GLY A 5 16.10 -48.24 45.41
N ASN A 6 16.25 -46.95 45.24
CA ASN A 6 16.09 -46.27 43.92
C ASN A 6 17.22 -46.65 42.93
N ALA A 7 18.45 -46.94 43.47
CA ALA A 7 19.56 -47.33 42.61
C ALA A 7 19.41 -48.81 42.13
N VAL A 8 18.89 -49.69 42.97
CA VAL A 8 18.63 -51.08 42.60
C VAL A 8 17.49 -51.25 41.65
N GLU A 9 16.44 -50.44 41.83
CA GLU A 9 15.27 -50.35 40.93
C GLU A 9 15.62 -49.74 39.55
N ALA A 10 16.49 -48.72 39.49
CA ALA A 10 17.01 -48.16 38.25
C ALA A 10 17.91 -49.15 37.47
N ILE A 11 18.73 -50.01 38.23
CA ILE A 11 19.59 -51.03 37.61
C ILE A 11 18.75 -52.19 37.10
N SER A 12 17.71 -52.64 37.84
CA SER A 12 16.80 -53.72 37.39
C SER A 12 15.98 -53.26 36.14
N THR A 13 15.44 -52.06 36.13
CA THR A 13 14.73 -51.51 34.99
C THR A 13 15.62 -51.32 33.75
N GLY A 14 16.92 -50.98 33.99
CA GLY A 14 17.91 -50.90 32.90
C GLY A 14 18.22 -52.30 32.32
N ARG A 15 18.37 -53.35 33.19
CA ARG A 15 18.61 -54.74 32.75
C ARG A 15 17.42 -55.28 31.95
N GLU A 16 16.21 -55.12 32.43
CA GLU A 16 14.98 -55.51 31.69
C GLU A 16 14.85 -54.85 30.32
N SER A 17 15.18 -53.58 30.24
CA SER A 17 15.16 -52.84 28.95
C SER A 17 16.21 -53.37 27.96
N VAL A 18 17.40 -53.68 28.43
CA VAL A 18 18.47 -54.29 27.62
C VAL A 18 18.11 -55.75 27.19
N GLN A 19 17.51 -56.54 28.09
CA GLN A 19 17.07 -57.90 27.76
C GLN A 19 15.98 -57.88 26.69
N THR A 20 14.98 -57.00 26.83
CA THR A 20 13.90 -56.80 25.84
C THR A 20 14.45 -56.41 24.46
N LEU A 21 15.50 -55.60 24.41
CA LEU A 21 16.19 -55.25 23.16
C LEU A 21 16.92 -56.47 22.55
N ILE A 22 17.63 -57.27 23.36
CA ILE A 22 18.33 -58.44 22.87
C ILE A 22 17.34 -59.46 22.30
N ASP A 23 16.25 -59.72 23.02
CA ASP A 23 15.19 -60.62 22.59
C ASP A 23 14.50 -60.19 21.31
N TRP A 24 14.23 -58.81 21.18
CA TRP A 24 13.69 -58.26 19.96
C TRP A 24 14.68 -58.38 18.78
N PHE A 25 15.98 -58.09 18.99
CA PHE A 25 17.02 -58.26 17.97
C PHE A 25 17.14 -59.68 17.48
N GLN A 26 17.03 -60.66 18.40
CA GLN A 26 17.08 -62.08 18.03
C GLN A 26 15.82 -62.55 17.29
N ALA A 27 14.66 -62.09 17.73
CA ALA A 27 13.37 -62.38 17.08
C ALA A 27 13.26 -61.82 15.66
N ASN A 28 13.82 -60.62 15.41
CA ASN A 28 13.74 -59.94 14.13
C ASN A 28 15.04 -59.95 13.30
N ALA A 29 15.98 -60.83 13.65
CA ALA A 29 17.29 -60.90 13.00
C ALA A 29 17.25 -61.10 11.47
N ALA A 30 16.18 -61.69 10.93
CA ALA A 30 15.97 -61.90 9.50
C ALA A 30 15.35 -60.63 8.81
N GLU A 31 14.60 -59.80 9.54
CA GLU A 31 13.93 -58.62 9.01
C GLU A 31 14.81 -57.36 9.10
N LEU A 32 15.75 -57.29 10.02
CA LEU A 32 16.67 -56.19 10.20
C LEU A 32 17.47 -55.82 8.97
N PRO A 33 18.04 -56.75 8.18
CA PRO A 33 18.74 -56.41 6.94
C PRO A 33 17.79 -55.78 5.90
N ILE A 34 16.55 -56.22 5.86
CA ILE A 34 15.53 -55.69 4.96
C ILE A 34 15.18 -54.25 5.38
N GLY A 35 14.94 -54.01 6.68
CA GLY A 35 14.71 -52.70 7.24
C GLY A 35 15.87 -51.72 6.95
N LEU A 36 17.10 -52.16 7.14
CA LEU A 36 18.30 -51.38 6.86
C LEU A 36 18.43 -51.06 5.36
N ALA A 37 18.12 -52.02 4.49
CA ALA A 37 18.12 -51.80 3.03
C ALA A 37 17.06 -50.78 2.60
N VAL A 38 15.86 -50.82 3.19
CA VAL A 38 14.77 -49.86 2.95
C VAL A 38 15.17 -48.47 3.46
N ALA A 39 15.69 -48.35 4.70
CA ALA A 39 16.18 -47.08 5.24
C ALA A 39 17.27 -46.46 4.36
N SER A 40 18.25 -47.29 3.95
CA SER A 40 19.34 -46.87 3.07
C SER A 40 18.81 -46.38 1.71
N SER A 41 17.81 -47.07 1.15
CA SER A 41 17.19 -46.69 -0.11
C SER A 41 16.46 -45.35 0.00
N ILE A 42 15.75 -45.09 1.11
CA ILE A 42 15.06 -43.84 1.37
C ILE A 42 16.09 -42.70 1.50
N VAL A 43 17.15 -42.88 2.27
CA VAL A 43 18.21 -41.89 2.44
C VAL A 43 18.91 -41.60 1.10
N LEU A 44 19.22 -42.63 0.32
CA LEU A 44 19.83 -42.48 -1.00
C LEU A 44 18.91 -41.71 -1.96
N PHE A 45 17.61 -42.02 -1.97
CA PHE A 45 16.63 -41.30 -2.74
C PHE A 45 16.54 -39.80 -2.36
N MET A 46 16.50 -39.52 -1.03
CA MET A 46 16.48 -38.13 -0.53
C MET A 46 17.79 -37.39 -0.82
N LEU A 47 18.94 -38.07 -0.75
CA LEU A 47 20.23 -37.51 -1.18
C LEU A 47 20.24 -37.20 -2.69
N GLY A 48 19.63 -38.06 -3.50
CA GLY A 48 19.41 -37.84 -4.93
C GLY A 48 18.56 -36.58 -5.19
N LEU A 49 17.46 -36.43 -4.45
CA LEU A 49 16.64 -35.21 -4.51
C LEU A 49 17.40 -33.94 -4.09
N ARG A 50 18.21 -34.04 -3.03
CA ARG A 50 19.09 -32.96 -2.57
C ARG A 50 20.12 -32.58 -3.65
N TRP A 51 20.75 -33.58 -4.28
CA TRP A 51 21.72 -33.36 -5.34
C TRP A 51 21.06 -32.75 -6.58
N ALA A 52 19.86 -33.21 -6.99
CA ALA A 52 19.06 -32.61 -8.02
C ALA A 52 18.66 -31.16 -7.67
N GLY A 53 18.33 -30.90 -6.41
CA GLY A 53 18.08 -29.57 -5.88
C GLY A 53 19.29 -28.63 -6.04
N ALA A 54 20.48 -29.10 -5.65
CA ALA A 54 21.72 -28.36 -5.81
C ALA A 54 22.04 -28.07 -7.30
N TRP A 55 21.77 -29.02 -8.19
CA TRP A 55 21.93 -28.83 -9.63
C TRP A 55 20.94 -27.80 -10.19
N LEU A 56 19.67 -27.82 -9.75
CA LEU A 56 18.68 -26.84 -10.13
C LEU A 56 19.00 -25.43 -9.58
N SER A 57 19.49 -25.33 -8.34
CA SER A 57 19.84 -24.05 -7.70
C SER A 57 21.09 -23.43 -8.32
N SER A 58 22.07 -24.24 -8.74
CA SER A 58 23.27 -23.77 -9.43
C SER A 58 22.97 -23.16 -10.83
N ALA A 59 21.88 -23.58 -11.46
CA ALA A 59 21.44 -23.05 -12.77
C ALA A 59 20.71 -21.69 -12.63
N ASP A 60 20.22 -21.32 -11.41
CA ASP A 60 19.51 -20.07 -11.14
C ASP A 60 19.80 -19.62 -9.69
N PRO A 61 21.03 -19.13 -9.43
CA PRO A 61 21.46 -18.76 -8.08
C PRO A 61 20.68 -17.59 -7.48
N ASP A 62 20.09 -16.72 -8.30
CA ASP A 62 19.33 -15.54 -7.88
C ASP A 62 17.82 -15.80 -7.75
N CYS A 63 17.37 -17.03 -7.98
CA CYS A 63 15.95 -17.43 -7.93
C CYS A 63 15.00 -16.61 -8.83
N HIS A 64 15.42 -16.26 -10.02
CA HIS A 64 14.56 -15.60 -11.00
C HIS A 64 13.42 -16.50 -11.50
N HIS A 65 13.63 -17.83 -11.47
CA HIS A 65 12.66 -18.82 -11.88
C HIS A 65 12.24 -19.74 -10.74
N TRP A 66 11.06 -20.35 -10.83
CA TRP A 66 10.59 -21.33 -9.85
C TRP A 66 11.55 -22.50 -9.68
N ARG A 67 12.36 -22.84 -10.70
CA ARG A 67 13.38 -23.88 -10.63
C ARG A 67 14.44 -23.57 -9.56
N GLY A 68 14.91 -22.33 -9.48
CA GLY A 68 15.87 -21.90 -8.46
C GLY A 68 15.28 -21.96 -7.06
N VAL A 69 14.03 -21.54 -6.87
CA VAL A 69 13.35 -21.59 -5.57
C VAL A 69 13.18 -23.04 -5.10
N ILE A 70 12.65 -23.92 -5.95
CA ILE A 70 12.47 -25.34 -5.64
C ILE A 70 13.83 -26.02 -5.41
N GLY A 71 14.83 -25.68 -6.25
CA GLY A 71 16.19 -26.18 -6.10
C GLY A 71 16.76 -25.89 -4.70
N ARG A 72 16.66 -24.65 -4.23
CA ARG A 72 17.11 -24.26 -2.87
C ARG A 72 16.38 -25.00 -1.76
N VAL A 73 15.05 -25.13 -1.87
CA VAL A 73 14.26 -25.86 -0.86
C VAL A 73 14.74 -27.30 -0.75
N LEU A 74 14.96 -27.99 -1.86
CA LEU A 74 15.46 -29.38 -1.90
C LEU A 74 16.90 -29.48 -1.41
N GLU A 75 17.79 -28.56 -1.83
CA GLU A 75 19.19 -28.50 -1.41
C GLU A 75 19.35 -28.36 0.11
N LYS A 76 18.48 -27.58 0.76
CA LYS A 76 18.49 -27.31 2.20
C LYS A 76 17.88 -28.43 3.04
N THR A 77 17.59 -29.61 2.45
CA THR A 77 17.16 -30.79 3.22
C THR A 77 18.32 -31.30 4.04
N SER A 78 18.15 -31.36 5.39
CA SER A 78 19.18 -31.76 6.31
C SER A 78 19.36 -33.29 6.34
N ILE A 79 20.59 -33.75 6.52
CA ILE A 79 20.91 -35.18 6.65
C ILE A 79 20.23 -35.73 7.89
N PHE A 80 20.15 -34.96 8.98
CA PHE A 80 19.47 -35.35 10.22
C PHE A 80 18.00 -35.73 9.96
N PHE A 81 17.27 -34.90 9.21
CA PHE A 81 15.88 -35.20 8.85
C PHE A 81 15.76 -36.46 7.98
N MET A 82 16.67 -36.65 7.01
CA MET A 82 16.67 -37.82 6.13
C MET A 82 16.82 -39.10 6.92
N ILE A 83 17.76 -39.12 7.89
CA ILE A 83 18.00 -40.24 8.76
C ILE A 83 16.82 -40.46 9.70
N ALA A 84 16.31 -39.41 10.34
CA ALA A 84 15.18 -39.52 11.25
C ALA A 84 13.94 -40.08 10.54
N ALA A 85 13.63 -39.58 9.34
CA ALA A 85 12.50 -40.03 8.52
C ALA A 85 12.68 -41.52 8.09
N ALA A 86 13.88 -41.90 7.69
CA ALA A 86 14.15 -43.29 7.32
C ALA A 86 14.01 -44.25 8.50
N LEU A 87 14.49 -43.85 9.67
CA LEU A 87 14.40 -44.66 10.91
C LEU A 87 12.94 -44.74 11.37
N ASP A 88 12.18 -43.68 11.33
CA ASP A 88 10.77 -43.68 11.71
C ASP A 88 9.94 -44.62 10.82
N ILE A 89 10.11 -44.53 9.48
CA ILE A 89 9.42 -45.42 8.53
C ILE A 89 9.75 -46.89 8.80
N VAL A 90 11.02 -47.20 9.08
CA VAL A 90 11.47 -48.59 9.37
C VAL A 90 10.96 -49.05 10.71
N ALA A 91 10.95 -48.21 11.74
CA ALA A 91 10.44 -48.53 13.06
C ALA A 91 8.96 -48.91 13.04
N ASN A 92 8.17 -48.18 12.29
CA ASN A 92 6.73 -48.47 12.10
C ASN A 92 6.48 -49.79 11.37
N TYR A 93 7.44 -50.23 10.50
CA TYR A 93 7.33 -51.51 9.80
C TYR A 93 7.82 -52.71 10.65
N ALA A 94 8.90 -52.51 11.41
CA ALA A 94 9.58 -53.59 12.16
C ALA A 94 8.99 -53.84 13.57
N ALA A 95 7.85 -53.26 13.92
CA ALA A 95 7.20 -53.40 15.23
C ALA A 95 8.17 -53.25 16.40
N VAL A 96 8.93 -52.18 16.44
CA VAL A 96 9.98 -51.88 17.43
C VAL A 96 9.38 -51.76 18.84
N PRO A 97 10.08 -52.13 19.93
CA PRO A 97 9.61 -51.91 21.29
C PRO A 97 9.18 -50.46 21.55
N ALA A 98 8.03 -50.26 22.21
CA ALA A 98 7.36 -48.97 22.40
C ALA A 98 8.25 -47.87 22.97
N LYS A 99 9.29 -48.23 23.77
CA LYS A 99 10.26 -47.24 24.28
C LYS A 99 11.15 -46.65 23.18
N ILE A 100 11.55 -47.48 22.21
CA ILE A 100 12.40 -47.04 21.08
C ILE A 100 11.54 -46.32 20.05
N GLU A 101 10.37 -46.84 19.75
CA GLU A 101 9.38 -46.20 18.89
C GLU A 101 9.15 -44.74 19.33
N ARG A 102 8.85 -44.53 20.63
CA ARG A 102 8.66 -43.15 21.16
C ARG A 102 9.91 -42.27 21.03
N LEU A 103 11.10 -42.83 21.17
CA LEU A 103 12.33 -42.04 20.95
C LEU A 103 12.50 -41.66 19.47
N LEU A 104 12.22 -42.59 18.56
CA LEU A 104 12.29 -42.34 17.11
C LEU A 104 11.24 -41.32 16.67
N ASP A 105 10.02 -41.40 17.20
CA ASP A 105 8.96 -40.39 16.98
C ASP A 105 9.39 -38.99 17.40
N ILE A 106 10.05 -38.89 18.57
CA ILE A 106 10.59 -37.60 19.05
C ILE A 106 11.67 -37.09 18.10
N PHE A 107 12.63 -37.94 17.69
CA PHE A 107 13.68 -37.55 16.76
C PHE A 107 13.11 -37.15 15.40
N PHE A 108 12.11 -37.88 14.91
CA PHE A 108 11.41 -37.55 13.67
C PHE A 108 10.65 -36.22 13.78
N THR A 109 9.90 -36.01 14.87
CA THR A 109 9.17 -34.78 15.10
C THR A 109 10.10 -33.56 15.16
N ILE A 110 11.23 -33.66 15.87
CA ILE A 110 12.25 -32.61 15.91
C ILE A 110 12.79 -32.34 14.50
N GLY A 111 13.18 -33.40 13.79
CA GLY A 111 13.69 -33.32 12.43
C GLY A 111 12.69 -32.69 11.47
N PHE A 112 11.43 -33.13 11.53
CA PHE A 112 10.36 -32.66 10.67
C PHE A 112 10.00 -31.19 10.94
N ALA A 113 9.87 -30.77 12.21
CA ALA A 113 9.56 -29.41 12.59
C ALA A 113 10.66 -28.42 12.15
N LEU A 114 11.93 -28.77 12.41
CA LEU A 114 13.06 -27.94 11.99
C LEU A 114 13.20 -27.92 10.48
N GLN A 115 13.05 -29.04 9.81
CA GLN A 115 13.14 -29.12 8.35
C GLN A 115 11.99 -28.38 7.67
N GLY A 116 10.78 -28.49 8.21
CA GLY A 116 9.62 -27.72 7.74
C GLY A 116 9.84 -26.21 7.85
N ALA A 117 10.41 -25.75 8.97
CA ALA A 117 10.77 -24.35 9.15
C ALA A 117 11.83 -23.88 8.12
N ILE A 118 12.84 -24.71 7.84
CA ILE A 118 13.87 -24.41 6.84
C ILE A 118 13.24 -24.34 5.44
N TRP A 119 12.42 -25.30 5.05
CA TRP A 119 11.76 -25.33 3.74
C TRP A 119 10.82 -24.14 3.57
N ALA A 120 9.99 -23.84 4.57
CA ALA A 120 9.10 -22.68 4.54
C ALA A 120 9.88 -21.37 4.43
N ARG A 121 10.99 -21.24 5.17
CA ARG A 121 11.88 -20.08 5.10
C ARG A 121 12.46 -19.90 3.70
N GLU A 122 13.05 -20.95 3.12
CA GLU A 122 13.66 -20.87 1.79
C GLU A 122 12.61 -20.59 0.71
N LEU A 123 11.41 -21.17 0.84
CA LEU A 123 10.28 -20.90 -0.07
C LEU A 123 9.86 -19.43 -0.02
N ILE A 124 9.61 -18.90 1.18
CA ILE A 124 9.17 -17.50 1.37
C ILE A 124 10.23 -16.53 0.84
N LEU A 125 11.51 -16.73 1.24
CA LEU A 125 12.61 -15.87 0.79
C LEU A 125 12.86 -15.98 -0.71
N GLY A 126 12.75 -17.17 -1.29
CA GLY A 126 12.87 -17.39 -2.72
C GLY A 126 11.80 -16.69 -3.54
N VAL A 127 10.55 -16.74 -3.06
CA VAL A 127 9.43 -16.00 -3.71
C VAL A 127 9.64 -14.49 -3.65
N ILE A 128 10.13 -13.96 -2.52
CA ILE A 128 10.40 -12.53 -2.36
C ILE A 128 11.57 -12.11 -3.25
N SER A 129 12.68 -12.86 -3.26
CA SER A 129 13.85 -12.59 -4.12
C SER A 129 13.46 -12.56 -5.59
N ARG A 130 12.62 -13.49 -6.04
CA ARG A 130 12.12 -13.52 -7.42
C ARG A 130 11.38 -12.25 -7.82
N LYS A 131 10.62 -11.64 -6.90
CA LYS A 131 9.89 -10.40 -7.17
C LYS A 131 10.75 -9.14 -7.05
N ALA A 132 11.94 -9.25 -6.44
CA ALA A 132 12.85 -8.11 -6.26
C ALA A 132 13.56 -7.67 -7.55
N GLY A 133 13.63 -8.53 -8.59
CA GLY A 133 14.25 -8.23 -9.89
C GLY A 133 15.76 -8.46 -9.92
N GLU A 134 16.40 -8.11 -11.05
CA GLU A 134 17.81 -8.43 -11.34
C GLU A 134 18.83 -7.65 -10.51
N ASP A 135 18.47 -6.46 -9.95
CA ASP A 135 19.35 -5.65 -9.10
C ASP A 135 18.74 -5.41 -7.71
N PRO A 136 18.85 -6.38 -6.78
CA PRO A 136 18.34 -6.22 -5.42
C PRO A 136 19.06 -5.12 -4.63
N ALA A 137 20.34 -4.82 -4.95
CA ALA A 137 21.16 -3.85 -4.22
C ALA A 137 20.70 -2.40 -4.44
N GLU A 138 20.11 -2.09 -5.58
CA GLU A 138 19.59 -0.75 -5.91
C GLU A 138 18.11 -0.57 -5.58
N THR A 139 17.38 -1.64 -5.28
CA THR A 139 15.96 -1.59 -4.97
C THR A 139 15.69 -1.44 -3.48
N ALA A 140 14.64 -0.69 -3.14
CA ALA A 140 14.18 -0.57 -1.75
C ALA A 140 13.84 -1.95 -1.12
N ILE A 141 13.51 -2.95 -1.94
CA ILE A 141 13.22 -4.33 -1.54
C ILE A 141 14.50 -5.04 -1.11
N GLY A 142 15.63 -4.84 -1.81
CA GLY A 142 16.92 -5.44 -1.44
C GLY A 142 17.38 -5.04 -0.04
N ASN A 143 17.25 -3.76 0.31
CA ASN A 143 17.58 -3.27 1.65
C ASN A 143 16.64 -3.84 2.73
N ALA A 144 15.36 -4.12 2.39
CA ALA A 144 14.41 -4.72 3.29
C ALA A 144 14.59 -6.26 3.44
N LEU A 145 15.20 -6.95 2.47
CA LEU A 145 15.36 -8.41 2.46
C LEU A 145 16.11 -8.94 3.69
N ALA A 146 17.10 -8.22 4.19
CA ALA A 146 17.83 -8.61 5.38
C ALA A 146 16.92 -8.65 6.62
N VAL A 147 16.10 -7.61 6.80
CA VAL A 147 15.13 -7.52 7.90
C VAL A 147 14.03 -8.58 7.75
N ILE A 148 13.49 -8.74 6.55
CA ILE A 148 12.46 -9.76 6.26
C ILE A 148 13.00 -11.15 6.54
N ARG A 149 14.26 -11.45 6.17
CA ARG A 149 14.91 -12.73 6.44
C ARG A 149 14.97 -13.05 7.93
N VAL A 150 15.34 -12.05 8.75
CA VAL A 150 15.39 -12.21 10.21
C VAL A 150 13.99 -12.46 10.76
N LEU A 151 13.02 -11.64 10.40
CA LEU A 151 11.63 -11.76 10.88
C LEU A 151 11.01 -13.11 10.53
N VAL A 152 11.14 -13.53 9.26
CA VAL A 152 10.63 -14.83 8.78
C VAL A 152 11.32 -15.97 9.51
N SER A 153 12.66 -15.90 9.69
CA SER A 153 13.40 -16.93 10.40
C SER A 153 12.95 -17.04 11.86
N VAL A 154 12.88 -15.92 12.57
CA VAL A 154 12.44 -15.91 13.99
C VAL A 154 11.03 -16.47 14.13
N ALA A 155 10.09 -16.07 13.28
CA ALA A 155 8.71 -16.55 13.32
C ALA A 155 8.62 -18.06 13.07
N LEU A 156 9.28 -18.57 12.02
CA LEU A 156 9.21 -19.99 11.65
C LEU A 156 9.91 -20.90 12.66
N PHE A 157 11.08 -20.48 13.16
CA PHE A 157 11.77 -21.27 14.20
C PHE A 157 11.06 -21.22 15.55
N ALA A 158 10.39 -20.10 15.91
CA ALA A 158 9.54 -20.06 17.09
C ALA A 158 8.38 -21.06 16.99
N ILE A 159 7.71 -21.13 15.83
CA ILE A 159 6.66 -22.13 15.58
C ILE A 159 7.23 -23.55 15.67
N ALA A 160 8.38 -23.82 15.06
CA ALA A 160 9.01 -25.13 15.11
C ALA A 160 9.35 -25.57 16.55
N ILE A 161 9.86 -24.66 17.39
CA ILE A 161 10.15 -24.91 18.80
C ILE A 161 8.85 -25.23 19.56
N ILE A 162 7.76 -24.53 19.33
CA ILE A 162 6.47 -24.80 19.96
C ILE A 162 5.98 -26.19 19.60
N VAL A 163 6.03 -26.57 18.32
CA VAL A 163 5.63 -27.91 17.85
C VAL A 163 6.47 -29.01 18.50
N ILE A 164 7.78 -28.79 18.62
CA ILE A 164 8.69 -29.73 19.29
C ILE A 164 8.32 -29.87 20.77
N LEU A 165 8.14 -28.76 21.48
CA LEU A 165 7.82 -28.78 22.92
C LEU A 165 6.47 -29.43 23.19
N ASP A 166 5.47 -29.19 22.38
CA ASP A 166 4.14 -29.78 22.46
C ASP A 166 4.21 -31.31 22.30
N ASN A 167 4.96 -31.79 21.31
CA ASN A 167 5.16 -33.21 21.07
C ASN A 167 5.95 -33.89 22.20
N LEU A 168 6.84 -33.15 22.86
CA LEU A 168 7.55 -33.61 24.05
C LEU A 168 6.67 -33.66 25.32
N GLY A 169 5.39 -33.27 25.22
CA GLY A 169 4.44 -33.22 26.32
C GLY A 169 4.58 -31.99 27.23
N VAL A 170 5.33 -30.97 26.81
CA VAL A 170 5.44 -29.72 27.54
C VAL A 170 4.19 -28.86 27.23
N ASN A 171 3.58 -28.35 28.28
CA ASN A 171 2.43 -27.44 28.07
C ASN A 171 2.86 -26.12 27.43
N VAL A 172 2.55 -25.95 26.14
CA VAL A 172 2.92 -24.79 25.35
C VAL A 172 1.90 -23.66 25.42
N THR A 173 0.79 -23.81 26.14
CA THR A 173 -0.31 -22.84 26.21
C THR A 173 0.19 -21.44 26.61
N ALA A 174 1.05 -21.33 27.61
CA ALA A 174 1.61 -20.06 28.04
C ALA A 174 2.54 -19.43 26.99
N LEU A 175 3.30 -20.25 26.25
CA LEU A 175 4.16 -19.78 25.16
C LEU A 175 3.33 -19.26 23.99
N VAL A 176 2.29 -19.99 23.59
CA VAL A 176 1.37 -19.58 22.52
C VAL A 176 0.61 -18.30 22.92
N ALA A 177 0.13 -18.22 24.15
CA ALA A 177 -0.52 -17.03 24.69
C ALA A 177 0.44 -15.81 24.68
N GLY A 178 1.68 -16.00 25.14
CA GLY A 178 2.71 -14.95 25.14
C GLY A 178 3.06 -14.49 23.72
N LEU A 179 3.22 -15.40 22.77
CA LEU A 179 3.42 -15.06 21.36
C LEU A 179 2.20 -14.37 20.75
N GLY A 180 0.99 -14.74 21.13
CA GLY A 180 -0.25 -14.09 20.71
C GLY A 180 -0.30 -12.63 21.17
N ILE A 181 -0.01 -12.35 22.45
CA ILE A 181 0.06 -10.99 23.01
C ILE A 181 1.18 -10.19 22.33
N GLY A 182 2.38 -10.79 22.15
CA GLY A 182 3.49 -10.18 21.42
C GLY A 182 3.13 -9.87 19.97
N GLY A 183 2.40 -10.77 19.31
CA GLY A 183 1.88 -10.57 17.95
C GLY A 183 0.91 -9.40 17.85
N ILE A 184 0.01 -9.22 18.82
CA ILE A 184 -0.90 -8.06 18.90
C ILE A 184 -0.08 -6.77 19.05
N ALA A 185 0.91 -6.75 19.94
CA ALA A 185 1.77 -5.59 20.15
C ALA A 185 2.53 -5.19 18.87
N ILE A 186 3.09 -6.18 18.15
CA ILE A 186 3.77 -5.97 16.85
C ILE A 186 2.77 -5.49 15.80
N GLY A 187 1.55 -6.06 15.75
CA GLY A 187 0.48 -5.66 14.85
C GLY A 187 0.08 -4.19 15.04
N LEU A 188 -0.10 -3.77 16.29
CA LEU A 188 -0.39 -2.38 16.63
C LEU A 188 0.76 -1.44 16.25
N ALA A 189 2.01 -1.84 16.48
CA ALA A 189 3.18 -1.05 16.07
C ALA A 189 3.30 -0.92 14.54
N ALA A 190 2.88 -1.92 13.78
CA ALA A 190 2.91 -1.96 12.32
C ALA A 190 1.63 -1.38 11.66
N GLN A 191 0.61 -1.01 12.44
CA GLN A 191 -0.71 -0.58 11.95
C GLN A 191 -0.62 0.54 10.90
N GLY A 192 0.26 1.54 11.11
CA GLY A 192 0.42 2.64 10.17
C GLY A 192 0.94 2.20 8.80
N ILE A 193 1.81 1.19 8.76
CA ILE A 193 2.34 0.64 7.50
C ILE A 193 1.22 -0.07 6.73
N PHE A 194 0.42 -0.88 7.43
CA PHE A 194 -0.71 -1.57 6.82
C PHE A 194 -1.80 -0.60 6.35
N SER A 195 -2.09 0.45 7.13
CA SER A 195 -3.06 1.47 6.73
C SER A 195 -2.66 2.15 5.42
N ASP A 196 -1.38 2.55 5.28
CA ASP A 196 -0.88 3.14 4.03
C ASP A 196 -0.94 2.16 2.85
N LEU A 197 -0.68 0.87 3.10
CA LEU A 197 -0.79 -0.18 2.09
C LEU A 197 -2.24 -0.36 1.62
N PHE A 198 -3.20 -0.43 2.55
CA PHE A 198 -4.62 -0.52 2.23
C PHE A 198 -5.12 0.73 1.52
N ALA A 199 -4.64 1.92 1.93
CA ALA A 199 -4.92 3.16 1.22
C ALA A 199 -4.40 3.12 -0.23
N ALA A 200 -3.18 2.60 -0.46
CA ALA A 200 -2.67 2.42 -1.83
C ALA A 200 -3.53 1.46 -2.66
N LEU A 201 -4.00 0.36 -2.06
CA LEU A 201 -4.91 -0.58 -2.72
C LEU A 201 -6.25 0.08 -3.05
N SER A 202 -6.82 0.87 -2.13
CA SER A 202 -8.05 1.63 -2.39
C SER A 202 -7.85 2.61 -3.55
N ILE A 203 -6.75 3.36 -3.59
CA ILE A 203 -6.43 4.25 -4.72
C ILE A 203 -6.34 3.47 -6.04
N LEU A 204 -5.77 2.26 -6.02
CA LEU A 204 -5.61 1.43 -7.21
C LEU A 204 -6.94 0.89 -7.74
N PHE A 205 -7.86 0.47 -6.84
CA PHE A 205 -9.14 -0.12 -7.21
C PHE A 205 -10.20 0.94 -7.51
N ASP A 206 -10.41 1.89 -6.61
CA ASP A 206 -11.46 2.92 -6.72
C ASP A 206 -11.06 4.05 -7.65
N LYS A 207 -9.75 4.28 -7.82
CA LYS A 207 -9.17 5.31 -8.70
C LYS A 207 -9.76 6.71 -8.50
N PRO A 208 -9.79 7.24 -7.26
CA PRO A 208 -10.26 8.59 -7.01
C PRO A 208 -9.41 9.62 -7.78
N PHE A 209 -8.17 9.29 -8.04
CA PHE A 209 -7.24 9.99 -8.94
C PHE A 209 -6.26 8.99 -9.57
N ARG A 210 -5.62 9.39 -10.65
CA ARG A 210 -4.64 8.59 -11.40
C ARG A 210 -3.35 9.39 -11.58
N ARG A 211 -2.28 8.70 -11.96
CA ARG A 211 -1.05 9.37 -12.38
C ARG A 211 -1.33 10.32 -13.54
N GLY A 212 -0.86 11.56 -13.43
CA GLY A 212 -1.09 12.63 -14.39
C GLY A 212 -2.31 13.51 -14.07
N ASP A 213 -3.18 13.11 -13.14
CA ASP A 213 -4.30 13.93 -12.72
C ASP A 213 -3.83 15.13 -11.90
N VAL A 214 -4.51 16.25 -12.10
CA VAL A 214 -4.36 17.44 -11.25
C VAL A 214 -5.40 17.34 -10.15
N ILE A 215 -4.92 17.29 -8.91
CA ILE A 215 -5.76 17.27 -7.71
C ILE A 215 -5.47 18.48 -6.81
N GLN A 216 -6.46 18.84 -6.03
CA GLN A 216 -6.32 19.78 -4.92
C GLN A 216 -6.80 19.13 -3.63
N PHE A 217 -6.03 19.28 -2.59
CA PHE A 217 -6.36 18.91 -1.22
C PHE A 217 -5.84 20.02 -0.29
N ASP A 218 -6.61 20.34 0.71
CA ASP A 218 -6.34 21.50 1.57
C ASP A 218 -6.02 22.76 0.71
N LYS A 219 -4.84 23.33 0.86
CA LYS A 219 -4.35 24.50 0.08
C LYS A 219 -3.37 24.11 -1.03
N THR A 220 -3.12 22.82 -1.21
CA THR A 220 -2.12 22.35 -2.17
C THR A 220 -2.80 21.86 -3.43
N THR A 221 -2.39 22.39 -4.57
CA THR A 221 -2.79 21.89 -5.90
C THR A 221 -1.56 21.33 -6.60
N GLY A 222 -1.67 20.15 -7.19
CA GLY A 222 -0.54 19.53 -7.88
C GLY A 222 -0.96 18.39 -8.80
N THR A 223 -0.01 17.98 -9.64
CA THR A 223 -0.15 16.85 -10.56
C THR A 223 0.43 15.60 -9.93
N ILE A 224 -0.30 14.49 -9.95
CA ILE A 224 0.16 13.19 -9.46
C ILE A 224 1.28 12.68 -10.36
N GLU A 225 2.51 12.57 -9.82
CA GLU A 225 3.65 11.99 -10.54
C GLU A 225 3.74 10.48 -10.35
N ARG A 226 3.58 10.03 -9.10
CA ARG A 226 3.72 8.62 -8.75
C ARG A 226 2.88 8.26 -7.52
N ILE A 227 2.21 7.13 -7.60
CA ILE A 227 1.51 6.48 -6.48
C ILE A 227 2.37 5.29 -6.06
N GLY A 228 2.89 5.31 -4.83
CA GLY A 228 3.67 4.22 -4.23
C GLY A 228 2.85 3.43 -3.22
N LEU A 229 3.44 2.39 -2.64
CA LEU A 229 2.77 1.56 -1.62
C LEU A 229 2.49 2.30 -0.31
N LYS A 230 3.34 3.27 0.05
CA LYS A 230 3.20 4.04 1.28
C LYS A 230 2.86 5.50 1.03
N THR A 231 3.42 6.09 -0.03
CA THR A 231 3.32 7.53 -0.29
C THR A 231 2.94 7.80 -1.73
N THR A 232 2.15 8.84 -1.94
CA THR A 232 1.90 9.46 -3.24
C THR A 232 2.77 10.70 -3.38
N ARG A 233 3.35 10.90 -4.57
CA ARG A 233 4.18 12.04 -4.94
C ARG A 233 3.44 12.91 -5.93
N LEU A 234 3.39 14.20 -5.63
CA LEU A 234 2.73 15.21 -6.46
C LEU A 234 3.71 16.32 -6.81
N ARG A 235 3.64 16.84 -8.02
CA ARG A 235 4.31 18.09 -8.42
C ARG A 235 3.33 19.24 -8.22
N SER A 236 3.62 20.12 -7.25
CA SER A 236 2.84 21.32 -7.01
C SER A 236 2.89 22.28 -8.22
N ILE A 237 1.89 23.14 -8.34
CA ILE A 237 1.87 24.20 -9.35
C ILE A 237 3.05 25.17 -9.21
N ASN A 238 3.66 25.26 -8.01
CA ASN A 238 4.85 26.09 -7.77
C ASN A 238 6.16 25.33 -8.09
N GLY A 239 6.08 24.07 -8.54
CA GLY A 239 7.22 23.26 -8.96
C GLY A 239 7.84 22.35 -7.89
N GLU A 240 7.49 22.51 -6.60
CA GLU A 240 8.01 21.64 -5.54
C GLU A 240 7.39 20.24 -5.59
N LEU A 241 8.17 19.23 -5.14
CA LEU A 241 7.71 17.86 -4.96
C LEU A 241 7.07 17.71 -3.58
N VAL A 242 5.77 17.45 -3.55
CA VAL A 242 5.04 17.14 -2.34
C VAL A 242 4.94 15.63 -2.20
N VAL A 243 5.36 15.10 -1.05
CA VAL A 243 5.30 13.66 -0.72
C VAL A 243 4.37 13.49 0.47
N MET A 244 3.31 12.72 0.29
CA MET A 244 2.29 12.51 1.31
C MET A 244 2.02 11.01 1.50
N ALA A 245 1.79 10.57 2.75
CA ALA A 245 1.33 9.22 3.06
C ALA A 245 -0.06 8.99 2.43
N ASN A 246 -0.27 7.80 1.87
CA ASN A 246 -1.52 7.49 1.17
C ASN A 246 -2.75 7.61 2.07
N THR A 247 -2.64 7.15 3.32
CA THR A 247 -3.71 7.27 4.32
C THR A 247 -4.07 8.74 4.55
N LYS A 248 -3.07 9.59 4.80
CA LYS A 248 -3.30 11.02 5.04
C LYS A 248 -3.90 11.74 3.84
N LEU A 249 -3.57 11.31 2.64
CA LEU A 249 -4.14 11.88 1.42
C LEU A 249 -5.62 11.51 1.27
N LEU A 250 -5.98 10.24 1.53
CA LEU A 250 -7.37 9.78 1.46
C LEU A 250 -8.26 10.27 2.61
N GLU A 251 -7.69 10.68 3.74
CA GLU A 251 -8.42 11.32 4.83
C GLU A 251 -8.84 12.76 4.54
N ARG A 252 -8.31 13.36 3.43
CA ARG A 252 -8.62 14.73 3.02
C ARG A 252 -9.71 14.75 1.96
N GLU A 253 -10.41 15.88 1.90
CA GLU A 253 -11.25 16.17 0.74
C GLU A 253 -10.38 16.39 -0.49
N ILE A 254 -10.61 15.60 -1.53
CA ILE A 254 -9.82 15.63 -2.76
C ILE A 254 -10.69 16.16 -3.90
N HIS A 255 -10.30 17.29 -4.45
CA HIS A 255 -10.88 17.82 -5.69
C HIS A 255 -10.06 17.33 -6.88
N ASN A 256 -10.58 16.39 -7.65
CA ASN A 256 -9.94 15.90 -8.88
C ASN A 256 -10.44 16.69 -10.09
N PHE A 257 -9.56 17.50 -10.68
CA PHE A 257 -9.88 18.31 -11.84
C PHE A 257 -9.78 17.56 -13.17
N ALA A 258 -9.15 16.40 -13.21
CA ALA A 258 -9.01 15.59 -14.42
C ALA A 258 -10.26 14.74 -14.71
N GLY A 259 -11.03 14.39 -13.68
CA GLY A 259 -12.26 13.60 -13.81
C GLY A 259 -13.44 14.34 -14.47
N GLY A 260 -13.40 15.66 -14.48
CA GLY A 260 -14.44 16.51 -15.05
C GLY A 260 -14.23 16.78 -16.54
N ARG A 261 -15.26 16.54 -17.36
CA ARG A 261 -15.24 16.90 -18.80
C ARG A 261 -15.43 18.40 -19.02
N MET A 262 -15.81 19.15 -18.00
CA MET A 262 -16.12 20.57 -18.04
C MET A 262 -15.57 21.26 -16.80
N ARG A 263 -15.03 22.47 -17.00
CA ARG A 263 -14.60 23.35 -15.92
C ARG A 263 -15.45 24.61 -15.91
N ARG A 264 -15.98 24.93 -14.74
CA ARG A 264 -16.81 26.12 -14.52
C ARG A 264 -15.94 27.31 -14.24
N SER A 265 -16.23 28.43 -14.97
CA SER A 265 -15.64 29.75 -14.75
C SER A 265 -16.70 30.70 -14.22
N GLN A 266 -16.30 31.49 -13.22
CA GLN A 266 -17.07 32.59 -12.69
C GLN A 266 -16.34 33.89 -13.06
N LEU A 267 -17.04 34.82 -13.69
CA LEU A 267 -16.52 36.12 -14.13
C LEU A 267 -17.42 37.20 -13.53
N PRO A 268 -17.07 37.79 -12.39
CA PRO A 268 -17.78 38.95 -11.85
C PRO A 268 -17.41 40.20 -12.63
N PHE A 269 -18.38 41.11 -12.83
CA PHE A 269 -18.16 42.41 -13.39
C PHE A 269 -19.21 43.40 -12.86
N GLY A 270 -18.89 44.69 -12.87
CA GLY A 270 -19.79 45.76 -12.43
C GLY A 270 -20.09 46.74 -13.54
N LEU A 271 -21.34 47.17 -13.63
CA LEU A 271 -21.78 48.25 -14.52
C LEU A 271 -22.10 49.53 -13.73
N VAL A 272 -21.95 50.70 -14.37
CA VAL A 272 -22.24 51.98 -13.72
C VAL A 272 -23.72 52.09 -13.37
N TYR A 273 -24.05 52.81 -12.29
CA TYR A 273 -25.44 53.07 -11.86
C TYR A 273 -26.25 53.89 -12.85
N GLN A 274 -25.60 54.63 -13.75
CA GLN A 274 -26.23 55.41 -14.82
C GLN A 274 -26.77 54.53 -15.95
N THR A 275 -26.51 53.22 -15.95
CA THR A 275 -27.03 52.30 -16.97
C THR A 275 -28.55 52.17 -16.85
N PRO A 276 -29.32 52.53 -17.90
CA PRO A 276 -30.79 52.44 -17.87
C PRO A 276 -31.26 50.99 -17.70
N PRO A 277 -32.39 50.73 -17.01
CA PRO A 277 -32.96 49.40 -16.82
C PRO A 277 -33.15 48.61 -18.12
N ASP A 278 -33.61 49.26 -19.19
CA ASP A 278 -33.79 48.61 -20.50
C ASP A 278 -32.47 48.08 -21.12
N GLN A 279 -31.35 48.68 -20.75
CA GLN A 279 -30.02 48.20 -21.14
C GLN A 279 -29.56 47.07 -20.22
N LEU A 280 -29.85 47.17 -18.92
CA LEU A 280 -29.52 46.09 -17.95
C LEU A 280 -30.21 44.76 -18.30
N GLU A 281 -31.45 44.82 -18.83
CA GLU A 281 -32.16 43.61 -19.31
C GLU A 281 -31.44 42.93 -20.47
N LYS A 282 -30.69 43.66 -21.29
CA LYS A 282 -29.94 43.12 -22.43
C LYS A 282 -28.62 42.45 -22.01
N VAL A 283 -28.11 42.72 -20.81
CA VAL A 283 -26.81 42.23 -20.34
C VAL A 283 -26.72 40.72 -20.40
N THR A 284 -27.76 40.02 -19.94
CA THR A 284 -27.79 38.56 -19.94
C THR A 284 -27.73 37.99 -21.36
N SER A 285 -28.45 38.56 -22.32
CA SER A 285 -28.44 38.08 -23.71
C SER A 285 -27.10 38.37 -24.41
N LEU A 286 -26.52 39.55 -24.17
CA LEU A 286 -25.19 39.90 -24.68
C LEU A 286 -24.08 39.02 -24.10
N ALA A 287 -24.13 38.76 -22.81
CA ALA A 287 -23.18 37.87 -22.14
C ALA A 287 -23.32 36.41 -22.66
N LYS A 288 -24.53 35.93 -22.87
CA LYS A 288 -24.80 34.63 -23.49
C LYS A 288 -24.19 34.56 -24.90
N ALA A 289 -24.45 35.54 -25.75
CA ALA A 289 -23.89 35.57 -27.10
C ALA A 289 -22.35 35.61 -27.08
N ALA A 290 -21.75 36.34 -26.14
CA ALA A 290 -20.30 36.41 -25.97
C ALA A 290 -19.71 35.02 -25.57
N VAL A 291 -20.35 34.28 -24.67
CA VAL A 291 -19.92 32.94 -24.30
C VAL A 291 -20.05 31.96 -25.47
N GLU A 292 -21.20 31.97 -26.14
CA GLU A 292 -21.51 31.04 -27.24
C GLU A 292 -20.68 31.30 -28.50
N SER A 293 -20.14 32.53 -28.65
CA SER A 293 -19.18 32.83 -29.72
C SER A 293 -17.88 32.00 -29.60
N ARG A 294 -17.56 31.51 -28.40
CA ARG A 294 -16.37 30.67 -28.15
C ARG A 294 -16.72 29.21 -28.24
N LYS A 295 -16.18 28.53 -29.25
CA LYS A 295 -16.39 27.07 -29.43
C LYS A 295 -15.91 26.28 -28.21
N GLY A 296 -16.80 25.48 -27.61
CA GLY A 296 -16.51 24.67 -26.44
C GLY A 296 -16.87 25.32 -25.11
N CYS A 297 -17.35 26.57 -25.12
CA CYS A 297 -17.95 27.22 -23.96
C CYS A 297 -19.48 27.08 -24.01
N THR A 298 -20.10 26.93 -22.84
CA THR A 298 -21.54 26.81 -22.67
C THR A 298 -21.99 27.78 -21.60
N PHE A 299 -22.94 28.65 -21.95
CA PHE A 299 -23.53 29.60 -21.01
C PHE A 299 -24.33 28.87 -19.93
N VAL A 300 -24.17 29.27 -18.67
CA VAL A 300 -24.92 28.72 -17.52
C VAL A 300 -25.90 29.79 -17.03
N ARG A 301 -25.39 30.94 -16.58
CA ARG A 301 -26.21 32.10 -16.17
C ARG A 301 -25.41 33.38 -16.19
N CYS A 302 -26.11 34.51 -16.35
CA CYS A 302 -25.63 35.81 -16.02
C CYS A 302 -26.75 36.56 -15.27
N ALA A 303 -26.46 37.05 -14.07
CA ALA A 303 -27.47 37.69 -13.23
C ALA A 303 -26.87 38.81 -12.40
N ILE A 304 -27.71 39.76 -11.97
CA ILE A 304 -27.34 40.74 -10.95
C ILE A 304 -27.08 39.99 -9.63
N LEU A 305 -25.91 40.20 -9.05
CA LEU A 305 -25.49 39.66 -7.78
C LEU A 305 -25.90 40.58 -6.61
N GLY A 306 -25.80 41.90 -6.85
CA GLY A 306 -26.13 42.90 -5.88
C GLY A 306 -25.83 44.32 -6.34
N PHE A 307 -25.99 45.28 -5.42
CA PHE A 307 -25.68 46.70 -5.63
C PHE A 307 -24.45 47.02 -4.78
N GLY A 308 -23.32 47.25 -5.44
CA GLY A 308 -22.04 47.60 -4.82
C GLY A 308 -21.95 49.08 -4.51
N ALA A 309 -20.84 49.50 -3.89
CA ALA A 309 -20.61 50.91 -3.53
C ALA A 309 -20.56 51.86 -4.76
N SER A 310 -20.12 51.35 -5.95
CA SER A 310 -19.96 52.13 -7.17
C SER A 310 -20.47 51.39 -8.40
N SER A 311 -21.13 50.22 -8.24
CA SER A 311 -21.47 49.35 -9.36
C SER A 311 -22.75 48.55 -9.11
N ILE A 312 -23.44 48.24 -10.19
CA ILE A 312 -24.42 47.16 -10.24
C ILE A 312 -23.63 45.91 -10.58
N ASP A 313 -23.53 45.00 -9.60
CA ASP A 313 -22.65 43.84 -9.69
C ASP A 313 -23.35 42.67 -10.39
N PHE A 314 -22.72 42.16 -11.42
CA PHE A 314 -23.15 40.99 -12.18
C PHE A 314 -22.18 39.83 -11.98
N GLU A 315 -22.69 38.61 -12.07
CA GLU A 315 -21.91 37.40 -12.18
C GLU A 315 -22.26 36.63 -13.45
N LEU A 316 -21.27 36.39 -14.28
CA LEU A 316 -21.39 35.45 -15.40
C LEU A 316 -20.78 34.12 -15.04
N ILE A 317 -21.56 33.05 -15.21
CA ILE A 317 -21.10 31.67 -15.06
C ILE A 317 -21.21 30.96 -16.39
N PHE A 318 -20.13 30.30 -16.79
CA PHE A 318 -20.08 29.50 -17.99
C PHE A 318 -19.17 28.30 -17.81
N ASP A 319 -19.40 27.24 -18.57
CA ASP A 319 -18.62 26.00 -18.54
C ASP A 319 -17.76 25.90 -19.81
N SER A 320 -16.46 25.57 -19.64
CA SER A 320 -15.52 25.24 -20.71
C SER A 320 -15.37 23.74 -20.80
N ARG A 321 -15.54 23.14 -22.00
CA ARG A 321 -15.34 21.69 -22.24
C ARG A 321 -13.86 21.35 -22.29
N THR A 322 -13.23 21.35 -21.14
CA THR A 322 -11.81 21.01 -21.00
C THR A 322 -11.51 20.59 -19.56
N SER A 323 -10.53 19.68 -19.40
CA SER A 323 -9.89 19.39 -18.13
C SER A 323 -8.59 20.18 -17.94
N ASP A 324 -8.06 20.79 -19.03
CA ASP A 324 -6.81 21.56 -19.04
C ASP A 324 -7.04 22.97 -18.48
N ALA A 325 -6.26 23.32 -17.46
CA ALA A 325 -6.30 24.64 -16.81
C ALA A 325 -5.88 25.78 -17.74
N ASN A 326 -4.89 25.57 -18.61
CA ASN A 326 -4.39 26.59 -19.54
C ASN A 326 -5.44 26.88 -20.60
N LYS A 327 -6.10 25.86 -21.11
CA LYS A 327 -7.19 26.01 -22.05
C LYS A 327 -8.40 26.73 -21.42
N MET A 328 -8.73 26.40 -20.16
CA MET A 328 -9.77 27.10 -19.41
C MET A 328 -9.43 28.59 -19.25
N ALA A 329 -8.19 28.92 -18.91
CA ALA A 329 -7.73 30.30 -18.79
C ALA A 329 -7.82 31.06 -20.14
N ALA A 330 -7.43 30.42 -21.24
CA ALA A 330 -7.54 30.97 -22.57
C ALA A 330 -9.02 31.21 -22.98
N ASP A 331 -9.91 30.26 -22.67
CA ASP A 331 -11.34 30.39 -22.92
C ASP A 331 -11.94 31.54 -22.09
N ARG A 332 -11.58 31.66 -20.81
CA ARG A 332 -11.99 32.74 -19.91
C ARG A 332 -11.56 34.12 -20.47
N THR A 333 -10.32 34.23 -20.94
CA THR A 333 -9.80 35.45 -21.54
C THR A 333 -10.57 35.80 -22.82
N ALA A 334 -10.83 34.83 -23.70
CA ALA A 334 -11.56 35.04 -24.94
C ALA A 334 -13.00 35.51 -24.69
N VAL A 335 -13.70 34.90 -23.71
CA VAL A 335 -15.05 35.31 -23.30
C VAL A 335 -15.03 36.72 -22.72
N ALA A 336 -14.08 37.03 -21.84
CA ALA A 336 -13.96 38.40 -21.28
C ALA A 336 -13.76 39.47 -22.36
N LEU A 337 -12.88 39.19 -23.33
CA LEU A 337 -12.66 40.10 -24.46
C LEU A 337 -13.92 40.25 -25.36
N ALA A 338 -14.67 39.17 -25.57
CA ALA A 338 -15.93 39.22 -26.31
C ALA A 338 -16.98 40.04 -25.57
N ILE A 339 -17.07 39.98 -24.26
CA ILE A 339 -17.92 40.79 -23.40
C ILE A 339 -17.53 42.28 -23.53
N LEU A 340 -16.23 42.60 -23.38
CA LEU A 340 -15.75 43.98 -23.50
C LEU A 340 -16.15 44.60 -24.84
N ARG A 341 -15.97 43.88 -25.95
CA ARG A 341 -16.34 44.36 -27.29
C ARG A 341 -17.86 44.53 -27.44
N SER A 342 -18.62 43.54 -26.97
CA SER A 342 -20.08 43.54 -27.06
C SER A 342 -20.69 44.68 -26.24
N PHE A 343 -20.20 44.89 -25.02
CA PHE A 343 -20.70 45.96 -24.14
C PHE A 343 -20.35 47.34 -24.66
N ALA A 344 -19.11 47.56 -25.13
CA ALA A 344 -18.72 48.79 -25.74
C ALA A 344 -19.59 49.14 -26.97
N ALA A 345 -19.92 48.14 -27.82
CA ALA A 345 -20.80 48.34 -28.99
C ALA A 345 -22.26 48.72 -28.63
N HIS A 346 -22.70 48.40 -27.41
CA HIS A 346 -24.05 48.66 -26.92
C HIS A 346 -24.12 49.81 -25.91
N GLY A 347 -23.03 50.55 -25.70
CA GLY A 347 -22.96 51.67 -24.77
C GLY A 347 -23.09 51.29 -23.29
N LEU A 348 -22.71 50.06 -22.94
CA LEU A 348 -22.63 49.58 -21.56
C LEU A 348 -21.24 49.89 -21.00
N GLU A 349 -21.19 50.63 -19.88
CA GLU A 349 -19.95 51.07 -19.26
C GLU A 349 -19.66 50.22 -17.99
N PHE A 350 -18.40 49.75 -17.89
CA PHE A 350 -17.92 49.10 -16.67
C PHE A 350 -17.70 50.14 -15.57
N ALA A 351 -18.07 49.78 -14.36
CA ALA A 351 -17.95 50.65 -13.21
C ALA A 351 -16.49 50.82 -12.77
N TYR A 352 -16.13 52.03 -12.48
CA TYR A 352 -14.89 52.42 -11.81
C TYR A 352 -15.19 52.72 -10.34
N PRO A 353 -14.23 52.59 -9.41
CA PRO A 353 -14.38 53.14 -8.08
C PRO A 353 -14.64 54.62 -8.15
N THR A 354 -15.82 55.06 -7.71
CA THR A 354 -16.24 56.48 -7.76
C THR A 354 -16.34 57.01 -6.34
N GLN A 355 -15.89 58.23 -6.14
CA GLN A 355 -16.05 58.98 -4.91
C GLN A 355 -16.70 60.33 -5.20
N THR A 356 -17.77 60.65 -4.50
CA THR A 356 -18.38 61.95 -4.55
C THR A 356 -17.83 62.78 -3.38
N THR A 357 -17.13 63.87 -3.70
CA THR A 357 -16.60 64.80 -2.71
C THR A 357 -17.41 66.06 -2.74
N PHE A 358 -17.93 66.47 -1.63
CA PHE A 358 -18.63 67.74 -1.44
C PHE A 358 -17.67 68.74 -0.82
N THR A 359 -17.46 69.86 -1.48
CA THR A 359 -16.65 70.94 -0.94
C THR A 359 -17.61 72.03 -0.41
N ALA A 360 -17.47 72.31 0.91
CA ALA A 360 -18.24 73.37 1.53
C ALA A 360 -17.33 74.58 1.81
N ALA A 361 -17.88 75.78 1.66
CA ALA A 361 -17.27 77.05 2.12
C ALA A 361 -17.24 77.10 3.66
N PRO A 362 -16.43 77.96 4.32
CA PRO A 362 -16.37 78.11 5.74
C PRO A 362 -17.71 78.40 6.43
N ASP A 363 -18.66 78.95 5.72
CA ASP A 363 -20.02 79.19 6.18
C ASP A 363 -20.99 78.02 6.02
N GLY A 364 -20.49 76.87 5.57
CA GLY A 364 -21.28 75.66 5.36
C GLY A 364 -22.01 75.59 4.02
N THR A 365 -21.89 76.60 3.16
CA THR A 365 -22.49 76.54 1.86
C THR A 365 -21.75 75.61 0.93
N MET A 366 -22.49 74.77 0.12
CA MET A 366 -21.90 73.90 -0.88
C MET A 366 -21.28 74.67 -2.01
N VAL A 367 -20.00 74.49 -2.27
CA VAL A 367 -19.31 75.12 -3.41
C VAL A 367 -19.38 74.13 -4.59
N MET A 368 -20.13 74.52 -5.62
CA MET A 368 -20.15 73.80 -6.88
C MET A 368 -18.96 74.24 -7.75
N PRO A 369 -18.00 73.34 -8.03
CA PRO A 369 -16.76 73.66 -8.75
C PRO A 369 -17.02 73.99 -10.25
N TYR A 370 -18.22 73.72 -10.78
CA TYR A 370 -18.61 73.98 -12.15
C TYR A 370 -19.87 74.75 -12.21
N ALA A 371 -19.95 75.71 -13.17
CA ALA A 371 -21.17 76.45 -13.43
C ALA A 371 -22.32 75.48 -13.79
N THR A 372 -23.48 75.66 -13.16
CA THR A 372 -24.69 74.91 -13.49
C THR A 372 -24.99 75.07 -14.98
N PRO A 373 -25.12 73.96 -15.78
CA PRO A 373 -25.50 74.13 -17.18
C PRO A 373 -26.86 74.84 -17.27
N PRO A 374 -27.03 75.68 -18.24
CA PRO A 374 -28.32 76.38 -18.43
C PRO A 374 -29.41 75.32 -18.70
N ARG A 375 -30.56 75.52 -18.04
CA ARG A 375 -31.76 74.65 -18.17
C ARG A 375 -32.32 74.69 -19.57
#